data_dd4df47db29d24407e1be16773601085
#
_entry.id   dd4df47db29d24407e1be16773601085
#
_cell.length_a   1.000
_cell.length_b   1.000
_cell.length_c   1.000
_cell.angle_alpha   90.00
_cell.angle_beta   90.00
_cell.angle_gamma   90.00
#
_symmetry.space_group_name_H-M   'P 1'
#
loop_
_entity.id
_entity.type
_entity.pdbx_description
1 polymer ?
#
loop_
_entity_poly.entity_id
_entity_poly.type
_entity_poly.pdbx_seq_one_letter_code
_entity_poly.pdbx_strand_id
1 'polypeptide(L)'
;MHSLEVTPFNASFAEPDEFSKRIARNVELLLKHESHFDQVVDPAGGSYYIENLTQSIAAEAWKLFLELEEKGGYVAAFESGYVVERVDASAAAKDKSVAQRRITLLGANQYPNFTEVASDAVTEAAVTRR
;
A
#
# COMPACT_ATOMS: atom_id res chain seq x y z
N MET A 1 2.54 16.64 -2.68
CA MET A 1 3.37 15.42 -2.65
C MET A 1 4.83 15.84 -2.75
N HIS A 2 5.69 15.43 -1.82
CA HIS A 2 7.10 15.81 -1.83
C HIS A 2 8.00 14.79 -2.54
N SER A 3 7.59 13.55 -2.56
CA SER A 3 8.30 12.46 -3.24
C SER A 3 7.33 11.38 -3.69
N LEU A 4 7.72 10.66 -4.73
CA LEU A 4 7.01 9.50 -5.25
C LEU A 4 8.05 8.41 -5.51
N GLU A 5 7.79 7.21 -5.03
CA GLU A 5 8.56 6.02 -5.35
C GLU A 5 7.63 5.01 -6.02
N VAL A 6 8.04 4.47 -7.15
CA VAL A 6 7.28 3.47 -7.89
C VAL A 6 8.06 2.16 -7.93
N THR A 7 7.52 1.15 -7.25
CA THR A 7 8.09 -0.19 -7.26
C THR A 7 7.83 -0.87 -8.62
N PRO A 8 8.83 -1.55 -9.21
CA PRO A 8 8.62 -2.36 -10.41
C PRO A 8 7.49 -3.38 -10.21
N PHE A 9 6.64 -3.56 -11.21
CA PHE A 9 5.41 -4.35 -11.11
C PHE A 9 5.64 -5.82 -10.73
N ASN A 10 6.81 -6.37 -11.07
CA ASN A 10 7.17 -7.76 -10.79
C ASN A 10 7.96 -7.95 -9.48
N ALA A 11 8.27 -6.89 -8.74
CA ALA A 11 9.11 -6.95 -7.53
C ALA A 11 8.50 -7.78 -6.39
N SER A 12 7.19 -8.05 -6.41
CA SER A 12 6.50 -8.85 -5.39
C SER A 12 6.66 -10.37 -5.60
N PHE A 13 7.04 -10.81 -6.81
CA PHE A 13 7.09 -12.23 -7.17
C PHE A 13 8.33 -12.64 -7.97
N ALA A 14 9.13 -11.69 -8.47
CA ALA A 14 10.35 -11.95 -9.22
C ALA A 14 11.40 -10.86 -8.99
N GLU A 15 12.65 -11.11 -9.38
CA GLU A 15 13.66 -10.05 -9.46
C GLU A 15 13.30 -9.06 -10.58
N PRO A 16 13.30 -7.75 -10.29
CA PRO A 16 12.97 -6.74 -11.28
C PRO A 16 13.95 -6.74 -12.46
N ASP A 17 13.41 -6.90 -13.66
CA ASP A 17 14.15 -6.80 -14.92
C ASP A 17 14.23 -5.36 -15.43
N GLU A 18 14.97 -5.13 -16.50
CA GLU A 18 15.14 -3.80 -17.09
C GLU A 18 13.82 -3.23 -17.64
N PHE A 19 12.91 -4.10 -18.11
CA PHE A 19 11.61 -3.65 -18.60
C PHE A 19 10.73 -3.14 -17.45
N SER A 20 10.59 -3.89 -16.36
CA SER A 20 9.80 -3.49 -15.20
C SER A 20 10.35 -2.23 -14.53
N LYS A 21 11.68 -2.10 -14.42
CA LYS A 21 12.34 -0.89 -13.92
C LYS A 21 12.09 0.32 -14.83
N ARG A 22 12.11 0.12 -16.15
CA ARG A 22 11.80 1.17 -17.13
C ARG A 22 10.35 1.64 -16.98
N ILE A 23 9.40 0.73 -16.84
CA ILE A 23 7.98 1.08 -16.63
C ILE A 23 7.82 1.89 -15.35
N ALA A 24 8.41 1.46 -14.24
CA ALA A 24 8.34 2.18 -12.96
C ALA A 24 8.86 3.62 -13.11
N ARG A 25 10.03 3.81 -13.73
CA ARG A 25 10.60 5.14 -14.00
C ARG A 25 9.71 5.98 -14.92
N ASN A 26 9.15 5.37 -15.95
CA ASN A 26 8.31 6.10 -16.90
C ASN A 26 6.99 6.59 -16.25
N VAL A 27 6.43 5.88 -15.27
CA VAL A 27 5.26 6.35 -14.50
C VAL A 27 5.57 7.70 -13.85
N GLU A 28 6.72 7.83 -13.21
CA GLU A 28 7.13 9.09 -12.57
C GLU A 28 7.30 10.22 -13.58
N LEU A 29 7.93 9.94 -14.73
CA LEU A 29 8.14 10.92 -15.80
C LEU A 29 6.80 11.38 -16.43
N LEU A 30 5.85 10.46 -16.64
CA LEU A 30 4.52 10.78 -17.15
C LEU A 30 3.74 11.66 -16.18
N LEU A 31 3.77 11.32 -14.87
CA LEU A 31 3.13 12.13 -13.85
C LEU A 31 3.73 13.55 -13.77
N LYS A 32 5.02 13.68 -13.99
CA LYS A 32 5.69 14.97 -14.02
C LYS A 32 5.40 15.76 -15.29
N HIS A 33 5.62 15.17 -16.48
CA HIS A 33 5.66 15.90 -17.74
C HIS A 33 4.31 15.98 -18.44
N GLU A 34 3.45 14.97 -18.29
CA GLU A 34 2.12 14.95 -18.92
C GLU A 34 1.00 15.32 -17.96
N SER A 35 1.05 14.85 -16.73
CA SER A 35 0.02 15.18 -15.71
C SER A 35 0.34 16.44 -14.92
N HIS A 36 1.52 17.01 -15.06
CA HIS A 36 1.95 18.26 -14.42
C HIS A 36 1.81 18.29 -12.90
N PHE A 37 2.02 17.16 -12.23
CA PHE A 37 1.86 17.04 -10.77
C PHE A 37 2.91 17.82 -9.97
N ASP A 38 3.98 18.29 -10.61
CA ASP A 38 5.01 19.10 -10.01
C ASP A 38 4.71 20.61 -10.02
N GLN A 39 3.65 21.04 -10.70
CA GLN A 39 3.34 22.48 -10.87
C GLN A 39 2.44 23.04 -9.78
N VAL A 40 1.79 22.20 -8.99
CA VAL A 40 0.90 22.61 -7.91
C VAL A 40 1.33 21.99 -6.60
N VAL A 41 1.55 22.84 -5.61
CA VAL A 41 1.78 22.42 -4.23
C VAL A 41 0.43 22.25 -3.56
N ASP A 42 0.19 21.10 -2.92
CA ASP A 42 -1.04 20.77 -2.23
C ASP A 42 -2.33 21.02 -3.03
N PRO A 43 -2.54 20.27 -4.14
CA PRO A 43 -3.69 20.48 -5.02
C PRO A 43 -5.05 20.22 -4.34
N ALA A 44 -5.08 19.53 -3.21
CA ALA A 44 -6.27 19.23 -2.43
C ALA A 44 -6.48 20.17 -1.24
N GLY A 45 -5.56 21.12 -1.03
CA GLY A 45 -5.62 22.09 0.07
C GLY A 45 -6.92 22.89 0.07
N GLY A 46 -7.56 23.00 1.22
CA GLY A 46 -8.86 23.67 1.39
C GLY A 46 -10.08 22.85 0.97
N SER A 47 -9.91 21.62 0.47
CA SER A 47 -11.02 20.70 0.27
C SER A 47 -11.56 20.21 1.61
N TYR A 48 -12.78 20.53 1.97
CA TYR A 48 -13.40 20.13 3.24
C TYR A 48 -13.35 18.61 3.46
N TYR A 49 -13.57 17.84 2.40
CA TYR A 49 -13.50 16.38 2.47
C TYR A 49 -12.08 15.88 2.81
N ILE A 50 -11.08 16.38 2.11
CA ILE A 50 -9.69 15.97 2.29
C ILE A 50 -9.17 16.40 3.67
N GLU A 51 -9.48 17.63 4.10
CA GLU A 51 -9.09 18.14 5.41
C GLU A 51 -9.70 17.30 6.54
N ASN A 52 -11.00 17.01 6.47
CA ASN A 52 -11.68 16.17 7.46
C ASN A 52 -11.13 14.74 7.48
N LEU A 53 -10.86 14.16 6.31
CA LEU A 53 -10.28 12.82 6.19
C LEU A 53 -8.87 12.79 6.80
N THR A 54 -8.04 13.77 6.49
CA THR A 54 -6.69 13.91 7.02
C THR A 54 -6.70 14.01 8.54
N GLN A 55 -7.59 14.85 9.09
CA GLN A 55 -7.73 15.01 10.53
C GLN A 55 -8.21 13.72 11.21
N SER A 56 -9.16 13.02 10.60
CA SER A 56 -9.68 11.75 11.13
C SER A 56 -8.60 10.67 11.15
N ILE A 57 -7.82 10.54 10.07
CA ILE A 57 -6.69 9.59 10.00
C ILE A 57 -5.63 9.95 11.04
N ALA A 58 -5.28 11.23 11.16
CA ALA A 58 -4.32 11.70 12.14
C ALA A 58 -4.76 11.42 13.58
N ALA A 59 -6.04 11.62 13.90
CA ALA A 59 -6.59 11.34 15.22
C ALA A 59 -6.54 9.83 15.56
N GLU A 60 -6.89 8.95 14.62
CA GLU A 60 -6.81 7.50 14.84
C GLU A 60 -5.35 7.01 14.94
N ALA A 61 -4.45 7.56 14.11
CA ALA A 61 -3.02 7.26 14.21
C ALA A 61 -2.45 7.70 15.57
N TRP A 62 -2.86 8.86 16.07
CA TRP A 62 -2.45 9.36 17.37
C TRP A 62 -2.91 8.47 18.52
N LYS A 63 -4.15 7.93 18.46
CA LYS A 63 -4.63 6.96 19.46
C LYS A 63 -3.76 5.71 19.49
N LEU A 64 -3.46 5.14 18.29
CA LEU A 64 -2.57 3.98 18.20
C LEU A 64 -1.16 4.27 18.74
N PHE A 65 -0.65 5.46 18.48
CA PHE A 65 0.63 5.89 19.04
C PHE A 65 0.60 5.90 20.57
N LEU A 66 -0.42 6.49 21.18
CA LEU A 66 -0.56 6.50 22.64
C LEU A 66 -0.72 5.09 23.23
N GLU A 67 -1.48 4.19 22.57
CA GLU A 67 -1.57 2.78 22.97
C GLU A 67 -0.20 2.08 22.97
N LEU A 68 0.66 2.38 22.00
CA LEU A 68 2.01 1.83 21.94
C LEU A 68 2.91 2.39 23.06
N GLU A 69 2.79 3.69 23.35
CA GLU A 69 3.53 4.34 24.45
C GLU A 69 3.15 3.75 25.82
N GLU A 70 1.86 3.52 26.07
CA GLU A 70 1.36 2.87 27.29
C GLU A 70 1.91 1.44 27.47
N LYS A 71 2.27 0.77 26.37
CA LYS A 71 2.88 -0.57 26.39
C LYS A 71 4.41 -0.56 26.53
N GLY A 72 5.01 0.59 26.76
CA GLY A 72 6.46 0.74 26.87
C GLY A 72 7.17 1.04 25.55
N GLY A 73 6.45 1.56 24.58
CA GLY A 73 6.94 1.94 23.27
C GLY A 73 6.88 0.80 22.23
N TYR A 74 7.28 1.11 21.00
CA TYR A 74 7.13 0.19 19.87
C TYR A 74 7.87 -1.14 20.07
N VAL A 75 9.10 -1.12 20.59
CA VAL A 75 9.91 -2.34 20.73
C VAL A 75 9.25 -3.32 21.71
N ALA A 76 8.84 -2.83 22.87
CA ALA A 76 8.15 -3.66 23.88
C ALA A 76 6.80 -4.18 23.37
N ALA A 77 6.04 -3.34 22.65
CA ALA A 77 4.78 -3.75 22.04
C ALA A 77 4.98 -4.80 20.92
N PHE A 78 6.07 -4.72 20.17
CA PHE A 78 6.40 -5.72 19.15
C PHE A 78 6.83 -7.05 19.79
N GLU A 79 7.71 -7.02 20.78
CA GLU A 79 8.19 -8.21 21.50
C GLU A 79 7.05 -8.94 22.24
N SER A 80 6.07 -8.20 22.75
CA SER A 80 4.87 -8.77 23.36
C SER A 80 3.87 -9.37 22.36
N GLY A 81 4.10 -9.22 21.05
CA GLY A 81 3.21 -9.69 19.99
C GLY A 81 2.00 -8.78 19.69
N TYR A 82 1.83 -7.69 20.43
CA TYR A 82 0.70 -6.77 20.27
C TYR A 82 0.57 -6.19 18.87
N VAL A 83 1.71 -5.76 18.28
CA VAL A 83 1.75 -5.18 16.93
C VAL A 83 1.30 -6.22 15.90
N VAL A 84 1.81 -7.45 16.02
CA VAL A 84 1.48 -8.56 15.12
C VAL A 84 0.00 -8.90 15.21
N GLU A 85 -0.55 -9.04 16.42
CA GLU A 85 -1.98 -9.30 16.63
C GLU A 85 -2.89 -8.23 15.98
N ARG A 86 -2.54 -6.94 16.11
CA ARG A 86 -3.30 -5.83 15.50
C ARG A 86 -3.25 -5.87 13.98
N VAL A 87 -2.08 -6.18 13.41
CA VAL A 87 -1.90 -6.32 11.96
C VAL A 87 -2.70 -7.51 11.44
N ASP A 88 -2.61 -8.66 12.09
CA ASP A 88 -3.33 -9.88 11.69
C ASP A 88 -4.84 -9.71 11.77
N ALA A 89 -5.34 -9.05 12.80
CA ALA A 89 -6.77 -8.73 12.92
C ALA A 89 -7.24 -7.82 11.77
N SER A 90 -6.45 -6.81 11.40
CA SER A 90 -6.75 -5.93 10.28
C SER A 90 -6.70 -6.66 8.94
N ALA A 91 -5.69 -7.52 8.74
CA ALA A 91 -5.55 -8.35 7.55
C ALA A 91 -6.75 -9.29 7.38
N ALA A 92 -7.13 -10.02 8.44
CA ALA A 92 -8.27 -10.94 8.42
C ALA A 92 -9.59 -10.21 8.10
N ALA A 93 -9.80 -9.01 8.65
CA ALA A 93 -10.97 -8.20 8.34
C ALA A 93 -11.01 -7.77 6.86
N LYS A 94 -9.86 -7.38 6.32
CA LYS A 94 -9.72 -7.02 4.90
C LYS A 94 -9.96 -8.23 4.00
N ASP A 95 -9.35 -9.36 4.27
CA ASP A 95 -9.50 -10.60 3.51
C ASP A 95 -10.96 -11.06 3.47
N LYS A 96 -11.65 -11.00 4.62
CA LYS A 96 -13.09 -11.27 4.68
C LYS A 96 -13.91 -10.32 3.80
N SER A 97 -13.56 -9.03 3.80
CA SER A 97 -14.25 -8.04 2.98
C SER A 97 -14.01 -8.25 1.49
N VAL A 98 -12.80 -8.66 1.10
CA VAL A 98 -12.44 -9.02 -0.28
C VAL A 98 -13.18 -10.29 -0.70
N ALA A 99 -13.18 -11.34 0.12
CA ALA A 99 -13.89 -12.59 -0.14
C ALA A 99 -15.40 -12.39 -0.30
N GLN A 100 -15.99 -11.49 0.49
CA GLN A 100 -17.41 -11.13 0.39
C GLN A 100 -17.71 -10.12 -0.74
N ARG A 101 -16.72 -9.73 -1.55
CA ARG A 101 -16.82 -8.73 -2.62
C ARG A 101 -17.29 -7.35 -2.15
N ARG A 102 -17.10 -7.02 -0.88
CA ARG A 102 -17.34 -5.66 -0.35
C ARG A 102 -16.24 -4.69 -0.75
N ILE A 103 -15.03 -5.21 -0.96
CA ILE A 103 -13.89 -4.47 -1.53
C ILE A 103 -13.63 -5.04 -2.91
N THR A 104 -13.62 -4.17 -3.92
CA THR A 104 -13.31 -4.54 -5.30
C THR A 104 -11.80 -4.49 -5.51
N LEU A 105 -11.22 -5.62 -5.90
CA LEU A 105 -9.88 -5.73 -6.44
C LEU A 105 -9.98 -6.07 -7.92
N LEU A 106 -9.72 -5.07 -8.78
CA LEU A 106 -9.76 -5.24 -10.23
C LEU A 106 -8.71 -6.28 -10.66
N GLY A 107 -9.11 -7.16 -11.54
CA GLY A 107 -8.27 -8.27 -11.99
C GLY A 107 -8.21 -9.47 -11.05
N ALA A 108 -8.70 -9.35 -9.81
CA ALA A 108 -8.72 -10.44 -8.84
C ALA A 108 -10.15 -10.93 -8.56
N ASN A 109 -10.93 -10.19 -7.76
CA ASN A 109 -12.30 -10.59 -7.45
C ASN A 109 -13.37 -9.94 -8.33
N GLN A 110 -12.98 -8.94 -9.14
CA GLN A 110 -13.80 -8.29 -10.16
C GLN A 110 -13.01 -8.19 -11.47
N TYR A 111 -13.66 -8.50 -12.58
CA TYR A 111 -13.10 -8.43 -13.94
C TYR A 111 -11.74 -9.15 -14.09
N PRO A 112 -11.60 -10.44 -13.66
CA PRO A 112 -10.36 -11.16 -13.81
C PRO A 112 -10.03 -11.40 -15.29
N ASN A 113 -8.74 -11.43 -15.63
CA ASN A 113 -8.30 -11.86 -16.95
C ASN A 113 -8.25 -13.38 -17.00
N PHE A 114 -9.26 -14.02 -17.59
CA PHE A 114 -9.35 -15.48 -17.67
C PHE A 114 -8.33 -16.12 -18.65
N THR A 115 -7.64 -15.31 -19.45
CA THR A 115 -6.61 -15.77 -20.37
C THR A 115 -5.20 -15.57 -19.84
N GLU A 116 -5.08 -15.04 -18.62
CA GLU A 116 -3.79 -14.84 -17.99
C GLU A 116 -3.16 -16.18 -17.62
N VAL A 117 -1.95 -16.41 -18.14
CA VAL A 117 -1.14 -17.57 -17.77
C VAL A 117 -0.35 -17.21 -16.52
N ALA A 118 -0.46 -18.05 -15.48
CA ALA A 118 0.33 -17.87 -14.26
C ALA A 118 1.81 -17.86 -14.62
N SER A 119 2.53 -16.85 -14.10
CA SER A 119 3.98 -16.76 -14.30
C SER A 119 4.67 -17.88 -13.52
N ASP A 120 5.45 -18.70 -14.22
CA ASP A 120 6.33 -19.72 -13.59
C ASP A 120 7.49 -19.07 -12.79
N ALA A 121 7.58 -17.75 -12.79
CA ALA A 121 8.67 -16.97 -12.19
C ALA A 121 8.45 -16.60 -10.72
N VAL A 122 7.56 -17.27 -9.99
CA VAL A 122 7.49 -17.12 -8.53
C VAL A 122 8.72 -17.77 -7.92
N THR A 123 9.75 -16.98 -7.64
CA THR A 123 10.94 -17.46 -6.96
C THR A 123 10.69 -17.61 -5.46
N GLU A 124 11.24 -18.66 -4.83
CA GLU A 124 11.16 -18.87 -3.37
C GLU A 124 11.61 -17.64 -2.55
N ALA A 125 12.52 -16.82 -3.10
CA ALA A 125 12.98 -15.57 -2.49
C ALA A 125 11.87 -14.51 -2.34
N ALA A 126 10.85 -14.51 -3.20
CA ALA A 126 9.71 -13.60 -3.10
C ALA A 126 8.70 -14.05 -2.02
N VAL A 127 8.62 -15.34 -1.73
CA VAL A 127 7.72 -15.92 -0.72
C VAL A 127 8.27 -15.73 0.69
N THR A 128 9.59 -15.70 0.85
CA THR A 128 10.25 -15.61 2.17
C THR A 128 10.28 -14.18 2.75
N ARG A 129 9.90 -13.16 1.98
CA ARG A 129 9.88 -11.74 2.40
C ARG A 129 8.52 -11.25 2.90
N ARG A 130 7.59 -12.14 3.18
CA ARG A 130 6.30 -11.79 3.78
C ARG A 130 6.29 -12.03 5.28
#